data_8f0e69acf9414107224ff35fff7f6ff2
#
_entry.id   8f0e69acf9414107224ff35fff7f6ff2
#
_cell.length_a   1.000
_cell.length_b   1.000
_cell.length_c   1.000
_cell.angle_alpha   90.00
_cell.angle_beta   90.00
_cell.angle_gamma   90.00
#
_symmetry.space_group_name_H-M   'P 1'
#
loop_
_entity.id
_entity.type
_entity.pdbx_description
1 polymer ?
#
loop_
_entity_poly.entity_id
_entity_poly.type
_entity_poly.pdbx_seq_one_letter_code
_entity_poly.pdbx_strand_id
1 'polypeptide(L)'
;MTSRREFLAILAGGSILGVSTRTSAQDAPKEVRIGLLAAISAQGVRSNLRGFLEVLRAQGWVEGQNLHIEYSYDSPNGPALEERASKLAKLDLRLIVADSTTTSLALKRTGFSRPVVFVAVSEPVEIGFVDGLARPGRNFTGFTTVNRELMPKRIELIKEMVPRVRRLIYMGNPEYASHQHSVSEVTEVAGRLGLRVDVFGLRKPADFETVGTSAGQLRDSVFVVEQGQFFIQNADRMIALEQKSRTPAMYATRQFVDQGGTVCYGVSQADLFRRSGGYVDRILRGARPADLPVEQPTKFDFVVNARTAKTIGLKLPTSLLMRVDQVVE
;
A
#
# COMPACT_ATOMS: atom_id res chain seq x y z
N MET A 1 76.83 6.06 -46.43
CA MET A 1 77.06 6.57 -47.84
C MET A 1 75.75 6.32 -48.55
N THR A 2 75.18 7.42 -49.07
CA THR A 2 74.28 7.55 -50.24
C THR A 2 72.96 6.75 -50.19
N SER A 3 71.91 7.25 -50.61
CA SER A 3 71.44 8.48 -51.24
C SER A 3 69.95 8.45 -51.40
N ARG A 4 69.32 9.50 -51.14
CA ARG A 4 68.13 10.14 -51.65
C ARG A 4 67.60 9.68 -53.03
N ARG A 5 66.22 9.82 -53.11
CA ARG A 5 65.35 10.01 -54.31
C ARG A 5 64.84 8.71 -54.89
N GLU A 6 63.51 8.57 -55.03
CA GLU A 6 62.50 9.26 -55.84
C GLU A 6 61.11 8.82 -55.44
N PHE A 7 60.26 9.72 -55.16
CA PHE A 7 59.09 10.21 -55.88
C PHE A 7 58.45 9.26 -56.90
N LEU A 8 57.22 8.84 -56.61
CA LEU A 8 56.12 9.15 -57.52
C LEU A 8 54.75 8.65 -56.89
N ALA A 9 53.74 9.50 -57.02
CA ALA A 9 52.38 9.39 -56.54
C ALA A 9 51.61 8.28 -57.23
N ILE A 10 50.75 7.61 -56.48
CA ILE A 10 49.53 6.99 -57.02
C ILE A 10 48.35 7.41 -56.14
N LEU A 11 47.55 8.32 -56.67
CA LEU A 11 46.17 8.57 -56.25
C LEU A 11 45.35 7.30 -56.52
N ALA A 12 44.82 6.67 -55.47
CA ALA A 12 43.76 5.70 -55.63
C ALA A 12 42.75 5.96 -54.51
N GLY A 13 41.55 6.29 -54.92
CA GLY A 13 40.43 6.69 -54.13
C GLY A 13 40.09 5.71 -52.99
N GLY A 14 40.19 6.19 -51.77
CA GLY A 14 39.63 5.54 -50.61
C GLY A 14 38.19 6.00 -50.42
N SER A 15 37.24 5.16 -50.82
CA SER A 15 35.82 5.33 -50.47
C SER A 15 35.69 5.31 -48.94
N ILE A 16 35.41 6.47 -48.36
CA ILE A 16 34.98 6.58 -46.96
C ILE A 16 33.61 5.91 -46.88
N LEU A 17 33.58 4.64 -46.50
CA LEU A 17 32.39 4.00 -46.03
C LEU A 17 32.00 4.71 -44.73
N GLY A 18 31.13 5.69 -44.86
CA GLY A 18 30.44 6.31 -43.75
C GLY A 18 29.65 5.21 -43.01
N VAL A 19 30.23 4.70 -41.92
CA VAL A 19 29.48 3.93 -40.94
C VAL A 19 28.48 4.89 -40.33
N SER A 20 27.29 4.97 -40.94
CA SER A 20 26.13 5.59 -40.30
C SER A 20 25.83 4.75 -39.07
N THR A 21 26.37 5.18 -37.94
CA THR A 21 25.82 4.73 -36.62
C THR A 21 24.38 5.18 -36.65
N ARG A 22 23.49 4.26 -37.01
CA ARG A 22 22.10 4.39 -36.68
C ARG A 22 22.05 4.42 -35.17
N THR A 23 22.06 5.62 -34.60
CA THR A 23 21.53 5.85 -33.27
C THR A 23 20.11 5.35 -33.36
N SER A 24 19.85 4.18 -32.77
CA SER A 24 18.49 3.72 -32.56
C SER A 24 17.81 4.85 -31.81
N ALA A 25 17.05 5.69 -32.52
CA ALA A 25 16.07 6.52 -31.88
C ALA A 25 15.23 5.52 -31.08
N GLN A 26 15.38 5.55 -29.77
CA GLN A 26 14.53 4.81 -28.86
C GLN A 26 13.13 5.29 -29.21
N ASP A 27 12.34 4.44 -29.88
CA ASP A 27 10.98 4.77 -30.27
C ASP A 27 10.31 5.38 -29.07
N ALA A 28 9.83 6.61 -29.18
CA ALA A 28 9.08 7.25 -28.13
C ALA A 28 7.97 6.27 -27.73
N PRO A 29 7.82 5.95 -26.44
CA PRO A 29 6.86 4.94 -26.02
C PRO A 29 5.50 5.34 -26.59
N LYS A 30 4.87 4.41 -27.34
CA LYS A 30 3.49 4.58 -27.85
C LYS A 30 2.63 5.00 -26.67
N GLU A 31 1.74 5.95 -26.89
CA GLU A 31 0.74 6.36 -25.90
C GLU A 31 0.03 5.12 -25.34
N VAL A 32 0.11 4.94 -24.01
CA VAL A 32 -0.49 3.80 -23.34
C VAL A 32 -1.51 4.25 -22.32
N ARG A 33 -2.57 3.45 -22.18
CA ARG A 33 -3.62 3.67 -21.17
C ARG A 33 -3.53 2.59 -20.11
N ILE A 34 -3.53 3.00 -18.84
CA ILE A 34 -3.62 2.11 -17.67
C ILE A 34 -4.78 2.55 -16.79
N GLY A 35 -5.27 1.64 -15.94
CA GLY A 35 -6.26 1.95 -14.93
C GLY A 35 -5.65 2.01 -13.54
N LEU A 36 -6.24 2.81 -12.65
CA LEU A 36 -5.98 2.78 -11.23
C LEU A 36 -7.32 2.69 -10.49
N LEU A 37 -7.56 1.56 -9.83
CA LEU A 37 -8.75 1.32 -9.01
C LEU A 37 -8.37 1.45 -7.54
N ALA A 38 -8.94 2.44 -6.85
CA ALA A 38 -8.73 2.66 -5.43
C ALA A 38 -10.03 2.51 -4.63
N ALA A 39 -9.94 1.89 -3.47
CA ALA A 39 -11.04 1.75 -2.53
C ALA A 39 -11.18 2.97 -1.60
N ILE A 40 -10.32 3.97 -1.75
CA ILE A 40 -10.32 5.22 -0.98
C ILE A 40 -10.49 6.42 -1.91
N SER A 41 -10.77 7.58 -1.34
CA SER A 41 -10.94 8.83 -2.10
C SER A 41 -9.64 9.28 -2.77
N ALA A 42 -9.76 10.15 -3.79
CA ALA A 42 -8.62 10.78 -4.44
C ALA A 42 -7.67 11.48 -3.45
N GLN A 43 -8.22 12.11 -2.41
CA GLN A 43 -7.43 12.75 -1.35
C GLN A 43 -6.62 11.71 -0.56
N GLY A 44 -7.23 10.56 -0.22
CA GLY A 44 -6.59 9.50 0.57
C GLY A 44 -5.43 8.82 -0.14
N VAL A 45 -5.48 8.73 -1.48
CA VAL A 45 -4.45 8.05 -2.27
C VAL A 45 -3.35 8.99 -2.79
N ARG A 46 -3.59 10.31 -2.74
CA ARG A 46 -2.72 11.33 -3.38
C ARG A 46 -1.25 11.26 -2.93
N SER A 47 -1.02 11.10 -1.62
CA SER A 47 0.34 11.00 -1.07
C SER A 47 1.09 9.78 -1.58
N ASN A 48 0.39 8.65 -1.71
CA ASN A 48 0.96 7.39 -2.18
C ASN A 48 1.27 7.45 -3.68
N LEU A 49 0.41 8.11 -4.48
CA LEU A 49 0.58 8.23 -5.93
C LEU A 49 1.80 9.04 -6.34
N ARG A 50 2.24 9.99 -5.51
CA ARG A 50 3.42 10.81 -5.84
C ARG A 50 4.63 9.95 -6.20
N GLY A 51 5.04 9.06 -5.29
CA GLY A 51 6.19 8.17 -5.53
C GLY A 51 5.99 7.21 -6.70
N PHE A 52 4.76 6.75 -6.94
CA PHE A 52 4.41 5.93 -8.11
C PHE A 52 4.64 6.69 -9.42
N LEU A 53 4.13 7.92 -9.53
CA LEU A 53 4.29 8.76 -10.72
C LEU A 53 5.73 9.22 -10.93
N GLU A 54 6.49 9.48 -9.85
CA GLU A 54 7.92 9.80 -9.92
C GLU A 54 8.72 8.63 -10.51
N VAL A 55 8.46 7.40 -10.10
CA VAL A 55 9.11 6.21 -10.66
C VAL A 55 8.76 6.05 -12.13
N LEU A 56 7.49 6.15 -12.50
CA LEU A 56 7.06 6.05 -13.90
C LEU A 56 7.73 7.14 -14.76
N ARG A 57 7.77 8.37 -14.28
CA ARG A 57 8.45 9.48 -14.99
C ARG A 57 9.93 9.21 -15.19
N ALA A 58 10.62 8.69 -14.17
CA ALA A 58 12.04 8.32 -14.26
C ALA A 58 12.30 7.21 -15.30
N GLN A 59 11.29 6.37 -15.58
CA GLN A 59 11.31 5.31 -16.60
C GLN A 59 10.84 5.80 -17.99
N GLY A 60 10.53 7.10 -18.13
CA GLY A 60 10.08 7.70 -19.39
C GLY A 60 8.56 7.71 -19.61
N TRP A 61 7.74 7.27 -18.63
CA TRP A 61 6.29 7.31 -18.69
C TRP A 61 5.78 8.59 -18.03
N VAL A 62 5.27 9.52 -18.84
CA VAL A 62 4.83 10.84 -18.37
C VAL A 62 3.33 10.97 -18.59
N GLU A 63 2.59 11.10 -17.49
CA GLU A 63 1.14 11.32 -17.54
C GLU A 63 0.79 12.58 -18.33
N GLY A 64 -0.20 12.46 -19.23
CA GLY A 64 -0.61 13.51 -20.15
C GLY A 64 0.29 13.68 -21.39
N GLN A 65 1.34 12.86 -21.55
CA GLN A 65 2.18 12.86 -22.76
C GLN A 65 2.13 11.51 -23.48
N ASN A 66 2.67 10.45 -22.86
CA ASN A 66 2.70 9.10 -23.40
C ASN A 66 2.06 8.07 -22.47
N LEU A 67 1.59 8.50 -21.30
CA LEU A 67 0.86 7.71 -20.33
C LEU A 67 -0.48 8.39 -20.02
N HIS A 68 -1.57 7.64 -20.14
CA HIS A 68 -2.89 8.06 -19.71
C HIS A 68 -3.37 7.14 -18.58
N ILE A 69 -3.75 7.71 -17.44
CA ILE A 69 -4.21 6.96 -16.28
C ILE A 69 -5.71 7.21 -16.07
N GLU A 70 -6.49 6.14 -16.19
CA GLU A 70 -7.92 6.15 -15.86
C GLU A 70 -8.09 5.92 -14.35
N TYR A 71 -8.32 6.99 -13.63
CA TYR A 71 -8.50 6.95 -12.19
C TYR A 71 -9.94 6.58 -11.81
N SER A 72 -10.08 5.63 -10.88
CA SER A 72 -11.35 5.23 -10.31
C SER A 72 -11.25 5.22 -8.78
N TYR A 73 -11.60 6.34 -8.17
CA TYR A 73 -11.56 6.56 -6.72
C TYR A 73 -12.92 6.31 -6.08
N ASP A 74 -12.92 6.01 -4.76
CA ASP A 74 -14.13 6.03 -3.97
C ASP A 74 -14.63 7.46 -3.75
N SER A 75 -15.95 7.61 -3.68
CA SER A 75 -16.59 8.88 -3.35
C SER A 75 -17.88 8.64 -2.57
N PRO A 76 -18.27 9.55 -1.65
CA PRO A 76 -19.41 9.35 -0.73
C PRO A 76 -20.75 9.02 -1.41
N ASN A 77 -20.98 9.54 -2.62
CA ASN A 77 -22.19 9.30 -3.41
C ASN A 77 -21.88 8.69 -4.78
N GLY A 78 -20.68 8.08 -4.90
CA GLY A 78 -20.25 7.47 -6.14
C GLY A 78 -20.79 6.05 -6.33
N PRO A 79 -20.53 5.46 -7.51
CA PRO A 79 -20.86 4.06 -7.78
C PRO A 79 -20.16 3.10 -6.82
N ALA A 80 -20.80 1.98 -6.53
CA ALA A 80 -20.20 0.90 -5.76
C ALA A 80 -18.90 0.40 -6.40
N LEU A 81 -18.02 -0.19 -5.59
CA LEU A 81 -16.71 -0.66 -6.06
C LEU A 81 -16.82 -1.65 -7.23
N GLU A 82 -17.77 -2.57 -7.19
CA GLU A 82 -18.02 -3.55 -8.25
C GLU A 82 -18.41 -2.89 -9.58
N GLU A 83 -19.21 -1.84 -9.52
CA GLU A 83 -19.58 -1.07 -10.72
C GLU A 83 -18.36 -0.32 -11.28
N ARG A 84 -17.55 0.29 -10.41
CA ARG A 84 -16.31 0.99 -10.78
C ARG A 84 -15.30 0.03 -11.41
N ALA A 85 -15.12 -1.15 -10.81
CA ALA A 85 -14.25 -2.21 -11.34
C ALA A 85 -14.76 -2.69 -12.72
N SER A 86 -16.07 -2.90 -12.85
CA SER A 86 -16.69 -3.33 -14.10
C SER A 86 -16.55 -2.28 -15.21
N LYS A 87 -16.72 -0.99 -14.90
CA LYS A 87 -16.51 0.10 -15.86
C LYS A 87 -15.05 0.14 -16.32
N LEU A 88 -14.11 0.09 -15.38
CA LEU A 88 -12.68 0.16 -15.69
C LEU A 88 -12.22 -1.06 -16.52
N ALA A 89 -12.73 -2.26 -16.22
CA ALA A 89 -12.39 -3.49 -16.92
C ALA A 89 -12.87 -3.52 -18.39
N LYS A 90 -13.87 -2.71 -18.75
CA LYS A 90 -14.37 -2.60 -20.14
C LYS A 90 -13.54 -1.66 -21.01
N LEU A 91 -12.70 -0.83 -20.41
CA LEU A 91 -11.84 0.09 -21.16
C LEU A 91 -10.67 -0.65 -21.81
N ASP A 92 -10.15 -0.09 -22.90
CA ASP A 92 -8.95 -0.62 -23.55
C ASP A 92 -7.69 -0.18 -22.78
N LEU A 93 -7.37 -0.90 -21.70
CA LEU A 93 -6.25 -0.63 -20.81
C LEU A 93 -5.16 -1.69 -20.97
N ARG A 94 -3.91 -1.30 -20.91
CA ARG A 94 -2.78 -2.25 -20.94
C ARG A 94 -2.69 -3.06 -19.65
N LEU A 95 -3.01 -2.43 -18.52
CA LEU A 95 -3.04 -3.04 -17.18
C LEU A 95 -3.93 -2.21 -16.24
N ILE A 96 -4.24 -2.76 -15.08
CA ILE A 96 -4.86 -2.02 -13.97
C ILE A 96 -3.99 -2.16 -12.71
N VAL A 97 -3.80 -1.05 -12.00
CA VAL A 97 -3.24 -1.01 -10.64
C VAL A 97 -4.40 -1.03 -9.65
N ALA A 98 -4.36 -1.96 -8.69
CA ALA A 98 -5.38 -2.12 -7.65
C ALA A 98 -4.76 -1.87 -6.26
N ASP A 99 -5.31 -0.93 -5.49
CA ASP A 99 -4.69 -0.43 -4.26
C ASP A 99 -4.80 -1.34 -3.04
N SER A 100 -5.61 -2.40 -3.12
CA SER A 100 -5.94 -3.23 -1.95
C SER A 100 -6.45 -4.63 -2.33
N THR A 101 -6.64 -5.49 -1.33
CA THR A 101 -7.31 -6.80 -1.49
C THR A 101 -8.72 -6.63 -2.06
N THR A 102 -9.48 -5.65 -1.55
CA THR A 102 -10.88 -5.43 -1.93
C THR A 102 -11.02 -5.03 -3.41
N THR A 103 -10.18 -4.10 -3.89
CA THR A 103 -10.15 -3.68 -5.30
C THR A 103 -9.69 -4.80 -6.22
N SER A 104 -8.71 -5.58 -5.80
CA SER A 104 -8.21 -6.74 -6.55
C SER A 104 -9.29 -7.83 -6.67
N LEU A 105 -10.09 -8.08 -5.61
CA LEU A 105 -11.23 -9.00 -5.64
C LEU A 105 -12.32 -8.51 -6.58
N ALA A 106 -12.66 -7.22 -6.54
CA ALA A 106 -13.64 -6.64 -7.44
C ALA A 106 -13.21 -6.81 -8.91
N LEU A 107 -11.95 -6.56 -9.25
CA LEU A 107 -11.41 -6.80 -10.60
C LEU A 107 -11.43 -8.28 -10.98
N LYS A 108 -11.05 -9.19 -10.08
CA LYS A 108 -11.10 -10.63 -10.35
C LYS A 108 -12.52 -11.10 -10.72
N ARG A 109 -13.55 -10.57 -10.04
CA ARG A 109 -14.95 -10.89 -10.32
C ARG A 109 -15.44 -10.42 -11.69
N THR A 110 -14.80 -9.37 -12.26
CA THR A 110 -15.15 -8.89 -13.62
C THR A 110 -14.66 -9.83 -14.72
N GLY A 111 -13.79 -10.79 -14.44
CA GLY A 111 -13.12 -11.61 -15.43
C GLY A 111 -12.03 -10.86 -16.23
N PHE A 112 -11.55 -9.73 -15.74
CA PHE A 112 -10.49 -8.97 -16.40
C PHE A 112 -9.23 -9.82 -16.60
N SER A 113 -8.86 -10.03 -17.87
CA SER A 113 -7.80 -10.98 -18.27
C SER A 113 -6.43 -10.33 -18.50
N ARG A 114 -6.38 -8.99 -18.63
CA ARG A 114 -5.13 -8.27 -18.79
C ARG A 114 -4.38 -8.15 -17.46
N PRO A 115 -3.10 -7.72 -17.46
CA PRO A 115 -2.31 -7.59 -16.26
C PRO A 115 -2.97 -6.75 -15.15
N VAL A 116 -2.86 -7.23 -13.91
CA VAL A 116 -3.23 -6.47 -12.70
C VAL A 116 -2.01 -6.41 -11.79
N VAL A 117 -1.61 -5.19 -11.43
CA VAL A 117 -0.59 -4.94 -10.41
C VAL A 117 -1.32 -4.56 -9.13
N PHE A 118 -1.35 -5.46 -8.16
CA PHE A 118 -1.94 -5.15 -6.87
C PHE A 118 -0.92 -4.52 -5.92
N VAL A 119 -1.41 -3.61 -5.08
CA VAL A 119 -0.63 -2.95 -4.02
C VAL A 119 -1.26 -3.29 -2.68
N ALA A 120 -0.48 -3.82 -1.75
CA ALA A 120 -0.94 -4.14 -0.39
C ALA A 120 -2.08 -5.18 -0.30
N VAL A 121 -1.93 -6.31 -0.97
CA VAL A 121 -2.84 -7.44 -0.86
C VAL A 121 -2.41 -8.39 0.26
N SER A 122 -3.36 -8.75 1.13
CA SER A 122 -3.15 -9.82 2.11
C SER A 122 -3.42 -11.18 1.49
N GLU A 123 -2.59 -12.18 1.79
CA GLU A 123 -2.76 -13.59 1.43
C GLU A 123 -3.11 -13.84 -0.06
N PRO A 124 -2.33 -13.33 -1.02
CA PRO A 124 -2.67 -13.40 -2.45
C PRO A 124 -2.73 -14.83 -2.99
N VAL A 125 -2.02 -15.78 -2.38
CA VAL A 125 -2.06 -17.21 -2.73
C VAL A 125 -3.36 -17.85 -2.23
N GLU A 126 -3.72 -17.64 -0.96
CA GLU A 126 -4.96 -18.19 -0.37
C GLU A 126 -6.21 -17.67 -1.09
N ILE A 127 -6.22 -16.39 -1.47
CA ILE A 127 -7.32 -15.75 -2.22
C ILE A 127 -7.32 -16.23 -3.69
N GLY A 128 -6.24 -16.87 -4.15
CA GLY A 128 -6.10 -17.40 -5.51
C GLY A 128 -5.91 -16.30 -6.56
N PHE A 129 -5.24 -15.20 -6.22
CA PHE A 129 -4.77 -14.23 -7.22
C PHE A 129 -3.55 -14.76 -7.95
N VAL A 130 -2.70 -15.49 -7.24
CA VAL A 130 -1.45 -16.06 -7.74
C VAL A 130 -1.30 -17.52 -7.29
N ASP A 131 -0.52 -18.30 -8.02
CA ASP A 131 -0.23 -19.69 -7.67
C ASP A 131 0.86 -19.80 -6.59
N GLY A 132 1.74 -18.80 -6.52
CA GLY A 132 2.79 -18.67 -5.52
C GLY A 132 3.45 -17.30 -5.59
N LEU A 133 4.12 -16.89 -4.50
CA LEU A 133 4.75 -15.56 -4.44
C LEU A 133 5.93 -15.45 -5.42
N ALA A 134 6.76 -16.47 -5.52
CA ALA A 134 7.94 -16.46 -6.39
C ALA A 134 7.57 -16.55 -7.88
N ARG A 135 6.49 -17.25 -8.21
CA ARG A 135 5.96 -17.40 -9.57
C ARG A 135 4.44 -17.28 -9.53
N PRO A 136 3.91 -16.09 -9.80
CA PRO A 136 2.47 -15.84 -9.76
C PRO A 136 1.64 -16.73 -10.69
N GLY A 137 2.16 -17.07 -11.87
CA GLY A 137 1.51 -18.00 -12.80
C GLY A 137 0.27 -17.45 -13.53
N ARG A 138 -0.27 -16.30 -13.11
CA ARG A 138 -1.52 -15.71 -13.58
C ARG A 138 -1.32 -14.27 -14.08
N ASN A 139 -2.43 -13.58 -14.35
CA ASN A 139 -2.41 -12.17 -14.77
C ASN A 139 -2.30 -11.17 -13.61
N PHE A 140 -2.26 -11.62 -12.36
CA PHE A 140 -2.07 -10.81 -11.16
C PHE A 140 -0.62 -10.92 -10.66
N THR A 141 -0.03 -9.81 -10.26
CA THR A 141 1.24 -9.72 -9.52
C THR A 141 1.27 -8.44 -8.70
N GLY A 142 2.29 -8.22 -7.88
CA GLY A 142 2.41 -6.97 -7.12
C GLY A 142 3.03 -7.13 -5.75
N PHE A 143 2.42 -6.51 -4.74
CA PHE A 143 2.98 -6.37 -3.40
C PHE A 143 2.01 -6.86 -2.33
N THR A 144 2.43 -7.83 -1.54
CA THR A 144 1.64 -8.32 -0.40
C THR A 144 1.88 -7.47 0.85
N THR A 145 1.06 -7.69 1.87
CA THR A 145 1.26 -7.16 3.21
C THR A 145 1.70 -8.28 4.16
N VAL A 146 2.29 -7.89 5.28
CA VAL A 146 2.69 -8.77 6.39
C VAL A 146 2.02 -8.33 7.68
N ASN A 147 0.73 -7.99 7.60
CA ASN A 147 0.04 -7.39 8.75
C ASN A 147 -0.07 -8.32 9.94
N ARG A 148 -0.21 -9.61 9.72
CA ARG A 148 -0.24 -10.61 10.78
C ARG A 148 1.11 -10.67 11.50
N GLU A 149 2.18 -10.79 10.76
CA GLU A 149 3.54 -10.85 11.30
C GLU A 149 3.94 -9.59 12.08
N LEU A 150 3.20 -8.47 11.90
CA LEU A 150 3.40 -7.24 12.64
C LEU A 150 2.64 -7.18 13.98
N MET A 151 1.68 -8.07 14.23
CA MET A 151 0.88 -8.04 15.44
C MET A 151 1.72 -8.18 16.73
N PRO A 152 2.67 -9.10 16.84
CA PRO A 152 3.58 -9.17 17.99
C PRO A 152 4.27 -7.84 18.25
N LYS A 153 4.79 -7.21 17.19
CA LYS A 153 5.50 -5.94 17.32
C LYS A 153 4.57 -4.79 17.72
N ARG A 154 3.36 -4.74 17.22
CA ARG A 154 2.35 -3.75 17.65
C ARG A 154 2.06 -3.87 19.14
N ILE A 155 1.88 -5.10 19.65
CA ILE A 155 1.60 -5.32 21.07
C ILE A 155 2.79 -4.99 21.96
N GLU A 156 4.03 -5.27 21.53
CA GLU A 156 5.24 -4.80 22.23
C GLU A 156 5.28 -3.28 22.32
N LEU A 157 5.04 -2.58 21.20
CA LEU A 157 5.00 -1.12 21.15
C LEU A 157 3.87 -0.55 22.01
N ILE A 158 2.71 -1.21 22.08
CA ILE A 158 1.61 -0.84 22.99
C ILE A 158 2.06 -0.93 24.45
N LYS A 159 2.75 -1.98 24.84
CA LYS A 159 3.26 -2.13 26.23
C LYS A 159 4.30 -1.07 26.57
N GLU A 160 5.14 -0.71 25.61
CA GLU A 160 6.11 0.38 25.80
C GLU A 160 5.40 1.74 25.89
N MET A 161 4.43 2.01 25.02
CA MET A 161 3.64 3.23 24.98
C MET A 161 2.78 3.42 26.23
N VAL A 162 2.16 2.34 26.71
CA VAL A 162 1.27 2.32 27.87
C VAL A 162 1.73 1.22 28.84
N PRO A 163 2.75 1.46 29.70
CA PRO A 163 3.32 0.42 30.58
C PRO A 163 2.31 -0.24 31.53
N ARG A 164 1.22 0.48 31.86
CA ARG A 164 0.14 -0.03 32.71
C ARG A 164 -0.97 -0.75 31.94
N VAL A 165 -0.83 -0.94 30.62
CA VAL A 165 -1.86 -1.62 29.83
C VAL A 165 -2.14 -3.02 30.37
N ARG A 166 -3.41 -3.33 30.52
CA ARG A 166 -3.91 -4.64 30.98
C ARG A 166 -4.86 -5.26 29.95
N ARG A 167 -5.42 -4.42 29.08
CA ARG A 167 -6.47 -4.82 28.16
C ARG A 167 -6.28 -4.22 26.79
N LEU A 168 -6.41 -5.06 25.77
CA LEU A 168 -6.53 -4.64 24.37
C LEU A 168 -7.98 -4.72 23.96
N ILE A 169 -8.47 -3.68 23.31
CA ILE A 169 -9.81 -3.65 22.72
C ILE A 169 -9.59 -3.80 21.22
N TYR A 170 -9.75 -5.03 20.75
CA TYR A 170 -9.62 -5.34 19.34
C TYR A 170 -10.91 -5.00 18.59
N MET A 171 -10.82 -4.10 17.62
CA MET A 171 -11.93 -3.75 16.73
C MET A 171 -11.68 -4.32 15.35
N GLY A 172 -12.50 -5.25 14.93
CA GLY A 172 -12.41 -5.93 13.65
C GLY A 172 -13.75 -6.02 12.93
N ASN A 173 -13.71 -6.29 11.63
CA ASN A 173 -14.92 -6.53 10.85
C ASN A 173 -15.11 -8.03 10.60
N PRO A 174 -16.14 -8.66 11.17
CA PRO A 174 -16.39 -10.09 11.00
C PRO A 174 -16.65 -10.55 9.55
N GLU A 175 -16.88 -9.61 8.63
CA GLU A 175 -17.09 -9.91 7.21
C GLU A 175 -15.77 -10.05 6.44
N TYR A 176 -14.64 -9.69 7.07
CA TYR A 176 -13.34 -9.91 6.44
C TYR A 176 -12.92 -11.38 6.55
N ALA A 177 -12.47 -11.95 5.43
CA ALA A 177 -11.99 -13.33 5.41
C ALA A 177 -10.83 -13.58 6.40
N SER A 178 -10.00 -12.56 6.66
CA SER A 178 -8.88 -12.62 7.61
C SER A 178 -9.29 -12.46 9.08
N HIS A 179 -10.52 -12.04 9.38
CA HIS A 179 -10.93 -11.63 10.73
C HIS A 179 -10.68 -12.69 11.81
N GLN A 180 -11.11 -13.91 11.57
CA GLN A 180 -10.96 -15.02 12.55
C GLN A 180 -9.47 -15.28 12.87
N HIS A 181 -8.62 -15.26 11.85
CA HIS A 181 -7.19 -15.41 12.04
C HIS A 181 -6.57 -14.24 12.82
N SER A 182 -6.99 -13.01 12.50
CA SER A 182 -6.50 -11.80 13.19
C SER A 182 -6.91 -11.79 14.66
N VAL A 183 -8.15 -12.23 14.98
CA VAL A 183 -8.63 -12.38 16.37
C VAL A 183 -7.82 -13.44 17.11
N SER A 184 -7.60 -14.60 16.50
CA SER A 184 -6.82 -15.68 17.12
C SER A 184 -5.40 -15.20 17.44
N GLU A 185 -4.76 -14.54 16.49
CA GLU A 185 -3.38 -14.06 16.64
C GLU A 185 -3.25 -12.98 17.73
N VAL A 186 -4.09 -11.93 17.70
CA VAL A 186 -4.05 -10.89 18.73
C VAL A 186 -4.29 -11.47 20.12
N THR A 187 -5.20 -12.45 20.24
CA THR A 187 -5.51 -13.11 21.52
C THR A 187 -4.33 -13.94 22.01
N GLU A 188 -3.71 -14.71 21.14
CA GLU A 188 -2.54 -15.53 21.47
C GLU A 188 -1.35 -14.68 21.91
N VAL A 189 -1.00 -13.66 21.10
CA VAL A 189 0.16 -12.80 21.40
C VAL A 189 -0.08 -11.99 22.67
N ALA A 190 -1.28 -11.42 22.85
CA ALA A 190 -1.65 -10.68 24.05
C ALA A 190 -1.61 -11.58 25.30
N GLY A 191 -2.12 -12.80 25.21
CA GLY A 191 -2.11 -13.78 26.29
C GLY A 191 -0.70 -14.14 26.77
N ARG A 192 0.25 -14.32 25.85
CA ARG A 192 1.68 -14.54 26.20
C ARG A 192 2.29 -13.36 26.96
N LEU A 193 1.77 -12.16 26.79
CA LEU A 193 2.22 -10.94 27.45
C LEU A 193 1.39 -10.56 28.68
N GLY A 194 0.45 -11.43 29.10
CA GLY A 194 -0.43 -11.22 30.24
C GLY A 194 -1.50 -10.15 30.03
N LEU A 195 -1.89 -9.89 28.79
CA LEU A 195 -2.93 -8.93 28.44
C LEU A 195 -4.25 -9.65 28.12
N ARG A 196 -5.35 -9.06 28.55
CA ARG A 196 -6.70 -9.47 28.15
C ARG A 196 -7.08 -8.84 26.81
N VAL A 197 -7.82 -9.56 25.99
CA VAL A 197 -8.37 -9.04 24.71
C VAL A 197 -9.90 -9.09 24.78
N ASP A 198 -10.52 -7.93 24.55
CA ASP A 198 -11.96 -7.81 24.31
C ASP A 198 -12.16 -7.56 22.81
N VAL A 199 -12.90 -8.43 22.13
CA VAL A 199 -13.11 -8.36 20.69
C VAL A 199 -14.47 -7.72 20.38
N PHE A 200 -14.47 -6.68 19.56
CA PHE A 200 -15.66 -6.03 19.02
C PHE A 200 -15.75 -6.19 17.52
N GLY A 201 -16.82 -6.83 17.05
CA GLY A 201 -17.10 -6.99 15.62
C GLY A 201 -17.95 -5.82 15.11
N LEU A 202 -17.36 -4.96 14.28
CA LEU A 202 -18.02 -3.78 13.71
C LEU A 202 -18.37 -4.03 12.23
N ARG A 203 -19.66 -3.91 11.88
CA ARG A 203 -20.18 -4.08 10.52
C ARG A 203 -20.74 -2.80 9.92
N LYS A 204 -21.19 -1.88 10.77
CA LYS A 204 -21.82 -0.61 10.36
C LYS A 204 -21.34 0.54 11.24
N PRO A 205 -21.44 1.79 10.76
CA PRO A 205 -20.95 2.97 11.49
C PRO A 205 -21.52 3.14 12.90
N ALA A 206 -22.76 2.71 13.14
CA ALA A 206 -23.38 2.79 14.46
C ALA A 206 -22.70 1.90 15.52
N ASP A 207 -21.97 0.85 15.10
CA ASP A 207 -21.33 -0.09 16.01
C ASP A 207 -20.19 0.56 16.82
N PHE A 208 -19.62 1.68 16.33
CA PHE A 208 -18.62 2.46 17.10
C PHE A 208 -19.18 3.02 18.40
N GLU A 209 -20.47 3.37 18.43
CA GLU A 209 -21.14 3.85 19.66
C GLU A 209 -21.25 2.74 20.69
N THR A 210 -21.51 1.51 20.24
CA THR A 210 -21.56 0.33 21.10
C THR A 210 -20.23 0.07 21.78
N VAL A 211 -19.12 0.23 21.08
CA VAL A 211 -17.77 0.11 21.70
C VAL A 211 -17.61 1.14 22.81
N GLY A 212 -18.00 2.39 22.57
CA GLY A 212 -17.91 3.48 23.56
C GLY A 212 -18.73 3.23 24.83
N THR A 213 -19.88 2.58 24.72
CA THR A 213 -20.79 2.30 25.85
C THR A 213 -20.49 0.96 26.53
N SER A 214 -20.12 -0.06 25.76
CA SER A 214 -19.93 -1.44 26.26
C SER A 214 -18.51 -1.69 26.77
N ALA A 215 -17.52 -0.93 26.34
CA ALA A 215 -16.13 -1.10 26.76
C ALA A 215 -15.92 -0.75 28.24
N GLY A 216 -16.93 -0.28 28.95
CA GLY A 216 -16.89 0.02 30.37
C GLY A 216 -15.82 1.05 30.73
N GLN A 217 -15.14 0.87 31.86
CA GLN A 217 -14.02 1.70 32.20
C GLN A 217 -12.82 1.34 31.31
N LEU A 218 -12.48 2.22 30.37
CA LEU A 218 -11.36 2.05 29.41
C LEU A 218 -9.98 2.35 30.02
N ARG A 219 -9.93 2.43 31.37
CA ARG A 219 -8.66 2.67 32.05
C ARG A 219 -7.68 1.52 31.76
N ASP A 220 -6.44 1.86 31.51
CA ASP A 220 -5.35 0.91 31.20
C ASP A 220 -5.65 0.02 29.98
N SER A 221 -6.42 0.56 29.00
CA SER A 221 -6.75 -0.11 27.75
C SER A 221 -6.13 0.59 26.54
N VAL A 222 -5.98 -0.14 25.44
CA VAL A 222 -5.54 0.38 24.14
C VAL A 222 -6.42 -0.23 23.05
N PHE A 223 -6.89 0.58 22.13
CA PHE A 223 -7.57 0.10 20.93
C PHE A 223 -6.55 -0.48 19.96
N VAL A 224 -6.87 -1.64 19.40
CA VAL A 224 -6.16 -2.27 18.29
C VAL A 224 -7.12 -2.38 17.13
N VAL A 225 -6.85 -1.67 16.05
CA VAL A 225 -7.77 -1.55 14.92
C VAL A 225 -7.33 -2.47 13.79
N GLU A 226 -8.22 -3.36 13.34
CA GLU A 226 -7.99 -4.23 12.21
C GLU A 226 -7.79 -3.39 10.93
N GLN A 227 -6.85 -3.80 10.09
CA GLN A 227 -6.68 -3.15 8.80
C GLN A 227 -7.81 -3.56 7.86
N GLY A 228 -8.48 -2.58 7.28
CA GLY A 228 -9.50 -2.83 6.27
C GLY A 228 -10.27 -1.58 5.87
N GLN A 229 -10.93 -1.68 4.73
CA GLN A 229 -11.63 -0.57 4.09
C GLN A 229 -12.70 0.06 4.98
N PHE A 230 -13.46 -0.76 5.72
CA PHE A 230 -14.50 -0.27 6.64
C PHE A 230 -13.94 0.74 7.66
N PHE A 231 -12.79 0.43 8.27
CA PHE A 231 -12.17 1.31 9.26
C PHE A 231 -11.59 2.57 8.63
N ILE A 232 -11.02 2.46 7.43
CA ILE A 232 -10.49 3.62 6.67
C ILE A 232 -11.62 4.59 6.32
N GLN A 233 -12.76 4.08 5.87
CA GLN A 233 -13.93 4.90 5.53
C GLN A 233 -14.62 5.53 6.77
N ASN A 234 -14.40 4.98 7.95
CA ASN A 234 -14.94 5.46 9.23
C ASN A 234 -13.84 5.97 10.17
N ALA A 235 -12.72 6.45 9.62
CA ALA A 235 -11.58 6.90 10.42
C ALA A 235 -11.96 8.04 11.37
N ASP A 236 -12.82 8.96 10.94
CA ASP A 236 -13.37 10.06 11.74
C ASP A 236 -14.07 9.56 13.01
N ARG A 237 -14.91 8.52 12.88
CA ARG A 237 -15.63 7.91 14.01
C ARG A 237 -14.69 7.20 14.96
N MET A 238 -13.70 6.48 14.41
CA MET A 238 -12.69 5.81 15.21
C MET A 238 -11.85 6.81 16.01
N ILE A 239 -11.39 7.88 15.38
CA ILE A 239 -10.61 8.95 16.01
C ILE A 239 -11.46 9.69 17.05
N ALA A 240 -12.72 9.97 16.76
CA ALA A 240 -13.64 10.57 17.71
C ALA A 240 -13.84 9.67 18.95
N LEU A 241 -13.97 8.35 18.77
CA LEU A 241 -14.06 7.38 19.86
C LEU A 241 -12.79 7.41 20.73
N GLU A 242 -11.61 7.36 20.09
CA GLU A 242 -10.31 7.44 20.76
C GLU A 242 -10.19 8.70 21.64
N GLN A 243 -10.51 9.87 21.07
CA GLN A 243 -10.42 11.15 21.77
C GLN A 243 -11.44 11.28 22.89
N LYS A 244 -12.70 10.91 22.64
CA LYS A 244 -13.78 10.97 23.63
C LYS A 244 -13.51 10.05 24.83
N SER A 245 -13.01 8.85 24.59
CA SER A 245 -12.70 7.88 25.63
C SER A 245 -11.32 8.12 26.28
N ARG A 246 -10.49 8.99 25.73
CA ARG A 246 -9.10 9.18 26.11
C ARG A 246 -8.29 7.88 26.15
N THR A 247 -8.60 6.98 25.22
CA THR A 247 -7.98 5.67 25.11
C THR A 247 -7.13 5.64 23.85
N PRO A 248 -5.81 5.46 23.93
CA PRO A 248 -4.95 5.47 22.74
C PRO A 248 -5.28 4.32 21.81
N ALA A 249 -5.00 4.52 20.52
CA ALA A 249 -5.20 3.52 19.49
C ALA A 249 -3.90 3.18 18.75
N MET A 250 -3.71 1.89 18.48
CA MET A 250 -2.69 1.37 17.57
C MET A 250 -3.34 1.03 16.23
N TYR A 251 -2.92 1.73 15.20
CA TYR A 251 -3.40 1.55 13.83
C TYR A 251 -2.41 0.77 12.97
N ALA A 252 -2.92 0.12 11.96
CA ALA A 252 -2.12 -0.62 10.98
C ALA A 252 -1.65 0.25 9.79
N THR A 253 -2.23 1.44 9.62
CA THR A 253 -1.91 2.35 8.51
C THR A 253 -1.74 3.78 8.99
N ARG A 254 -0.76 4.47 8.40
CA ARG A 254 -0.41 5.86 8.70
C ARG A 254 -1.58 6.82 8.51
N GLN A 255 -2.48 6.53 7.56
CA GLN A 255 -3.61 7.40 7.23
C GLN A 255 -4.44 7.81 8.46
N PHE A 256 -4.61 6.92 9.45
CA PHE A 256 -5.31 7.27 10.69
C PHE A 256 -4.57 8.34 11.48
N VAL A 257 -3.25 8.23 11.59
CA VAL A 257 -2.42 9.20 12.34
C VAL A 257 -2.42 10.55 11.65
N ASP A 258 -2.35 10.60 10.33
CA ASP A 258 -2.44 11.83 9.53
C ASP A 258 -3.82 12.54 9.70
N GLN A 259 -4.87 11.80 10.06
CA GLN A 259 -6.22 12.30 10.35
C GLN A 259 -6.47 12.59 11.83
N GLY A 260 -5.50 12.36 12.71
CA GLY A 260 -5.61 12.66 14.14
C GLY A 260 -5.66 11.45 15.07
N GLY A 261 -5.44 10.24 14.59
CA GLY A 261 -5.24 9.04 15.43
C GLY A 261 -3.90 9.07 16.15
N THR A 262 -3.73 8.28 17.23
CA THR A 262 -2.55 8.39 18.10
C THR A 262 -1.29 7.78 17.50
N VAL A 263 -1.28 6.50 17.16
CA VAL A 263 -0.08 5.76 16.76
C VAL A 263 -0.35 4.77 15.65
N CYS A 264 0.54 4.72 14.66
CA CYS A 264 0.56 3.70 13.64
C CYS A 264 1.87 2.92 13.67
N TYR A 265 1.78 1.60 13.56
CA TYR A 265 2.88 0.75 13.14
C TYR A 265 2.39 -0.23 12.08
N GLY A 266 2.83 -0.03 10.85
CA GLY A 266 2.34 -0.81 9.72
C GLY A 266 3.19 -0.70 8.46
N VAL A 267 2.75 -1.39 7.41
CA VAL A 267 3.43 -1.37 6.12
C VAL A 267 3.35 0.01 5.49
N SER A 268 4.46 0.51 4.98
CA SER A 268 4.50 1.78 4.25
C SER A 268 3.81 1.67 2.90
N GLN A 269 2.55 2.13 2.84
CA GLN A 269 1.76 2.16 1.62
C GLN A 269 2.44 2.99 0.53
N ALA A 270 3.06 4.12 0.91
CA ALA A 270 3.80 4.97 -0.01
C ALA A 270 4.97 4.24 -0.68
N ASP A 271 5.69 3.38 0.07
CA ASP A 271 6.77 2.57 -0.52
C ASP A 271 6.24 1.50 -1.47
N LEU A 272 5.14 0.83 -1.12
CA LEU A 272 4.53 -0.16 -2.01
C LEU A 272 4.05 0.47 -3.32
N PHE A 273 3.37 1.63 -3.24
CA PHE A 273 2.97 2.38 -4.43
C PHE A 273 4.19 2.80 -5.26
N ARG A 274 5.23 3.35 -4.63
CA ARG A 274 6.45 3.72 -5.32
C ARG A 274 7.06 2.54 -6.08
N ARG A 275 7.17 1.37 -5.44
CA ARG A 275 7.73 0.15 -6.05
C ARG A 275 6.83 -0.39 -7.17
N SER A 276 5.51 -0.25 -7.05
CA SER A 276 4.57 -0.71 -8.08
C SER A 276 4.76 0.01 -9.42
N GLY A 277 5.28 1.26 -9.43
CA GLY A 277 5.67 1.95 -10.64
C GLY A 277 6.70 1.18 -11.47
N GLY A 278 7.66 0.52 -10.83
CA GLY A 278 8.64 -0.34 -11.52
C GLY A 278 8.01 -1.61 -12.11
N TYR A 279 6.97 -2.17 -11.48
CA TYR A 279 6.22 -3.30 -12.02
C TYR A 279 5.38 -2.90 -13.23
N VAL A 280 4.76 -1.73 -13.16
CA VAL A 280 4.02 -1.15 -14.28
C VAL A 280 4.96 -0.94 -15.48
N ASP A 281 6.12 -0.32 -15.28
CA ASP A 281 7.11 -0.15 -16.36
C ASP A 281 7.52 -1.47 -17.01
N ARG A 282 7.88 -2.48 -16.21
CA ARG A 282 8.27 -3.81 -16.73
C ARG A 282 7.15 -4.45 -17.57
N ILE A 283 5.90 -4.37 -17.11
CA ILE A 283 4.75 -4.91 -17.83
C ILE A 283 4.48 -4.13 -19.12
N LEU A 284 4.57 -2.81 -19.09
CA LEU A 284 4.41 -1.98 -20.29
C LEU A 284 5.49 -2.26 -21.34
N ARG A 285 6.68 -2.69 -20.91
CA ARG A 285 7.78 -3.15 -21.78
C ARG A 285 7.68 -4.62 -22.17
N GLY A 286 6.60 -5.33 -21.79
CA GLY A 286 6.32 -6.68 -22.25
C GLY A 286 6.59 -7.81 -21.26
N ALA A 287 7.01 -7.51 -20.02
CA ALA A 287 7.10 -8.53 -18.98
C ALA A 287 5.71 -9.10 -18.67
N ARG A 288 5.63 -10.42 -18.46
CA ARG A 288 4.39 -11.08 -18.09
C ARG A 288 4.19 -11.02 -16.57
N PRO A 289 3.00 -10.67 -16.04
CA PRO A 289 2.72 -10.72 -14.61
C PRO A 289 3.04 -12.08 -13.98
N ALA A 290 2.78 -13.15 -14.71
CA ALA A 290 3.03 -14.53 -14.30
C ALA A 290 4.50 -14.81 -13.89
N ASP A 291 5.45 -14.04 -14.43
CA ASP A 291 6.88 -14.19 -14.21
C ASP A 291 7.46 -13.15 -13.24
N LEU A 292 6.63 -12.18 -12.80
CA LEU A 292 7.04 -11.14 -11.85
C LEU A 292 6.68 -11.56 -10.42
N PRO A 293 7.66 -11.83 -9.55
CA PRO A 293 7.39 -12.27 -8.18
C PRO A 293 6.48 -11.31 -7.42
N VAL A 294 5.61 -11.82 -6.57
CA VAL A 294 4.93 -11.00 -5.57
C VAL A 294 5.94 -10.65 -4.48
N GLU A 295 6.16 -9.37 -4.27
CA GLU A 295 7.14 -8.89 -3.29
C GLU A 295 6.49 -8.58 -1.95
N GLN A 296 7.24 -8.84 -0.87
CA GLN A 296 6.87 -8.45 0.48
C GLN A 296 7.32 -7.02 0.79
N PRO A 297 6.68 -6.34 1.76
CA PRO A 297 7.12 -5.02 2.20
C PRO A 297 8.48 -5.09 2.87
N THR A 298 9.30 -4.06 2.63
CA THR A 298 10.61 -3.89 3.25
C THR A 298 10.68 -2.62 4.10
N LYS A 299 9.64 -1.77 4.02
CA LYS A 299 9.52 -0.54 4.80
C LYS A 299 8.23 -0.53 5.59
N PHE A 300 8.34 -0.03 6.80
CA PHE A 300 7.24 0.10 7.75
C PHE A 300 7.17 1.56 8.19
N ASP A 301 5.97 2.03 8.49
CA ASP A 301 5.74 3.36 9.04
C ASP A 301 5.49 3.23 10.55
N PHE A 302 6.37 3.80 11.36
CA PHE A 302 6.13 3.99 12.78
C PHE A 302 5.91 5.49 13.03
N VAL A 303 4.66 5.89 13.14
CA VAL A 303 4.25 7.30 13.22
C VAL A 303 3.41 7.55 14.45
N VAL A 304 3.65 8.68 15.10
CA VAL A 304 2.96 9.11 16.31
C VAL A 304 2.40 10.51 16.12
N ASN A 305 1.17 10.74 16.58
CA ASN A 305 0.58 12.08 16.67
C ASN A 305 0.75 12.64 18.09
N ALA A 306 1.68 13.57 18.25
CA ALA A 306 2.00 14.17 19.55
C ALA A 306 0.85 15.02 20.08
N ARG A 307 0.11 15.72 19.21
CA ARG A 307 -1.06 16.52 19.59
C ARG A 307 -2.16 15.64 20.16
N THR A 308 -2.49 14.55 19.48
CA THR A 308 -3.52 13.59 19.96
C THR A 308 -3.08 12.92 21.24
N ALA A 309 -1.83 12.45 21.32
CA ALA A 309 -1.28 11.87 22.54
C ALA A 309 -1.43 12.85 23.74
N LYS A 310 -1.10 14.12 23.56
CA LYS A 310 -1.29 15.17 24.59
C LYS A 310 -2.75 15.37 24.95
N THR A 311 -3.65 15.42 23.98
CA THR A 311 -5.10 15.62 24.17
C THR A 311 -5.74 14.52 25.01
N ILE A 312 -5.36 13.26 24.78
CA ILE A 312 -5.85 12.11 25.55
C ILE A 312 -5.10 11.89 26.87
N GLY A 313 -4.05 12.71 27.15
CA GLY A 313 -3.27 12.60 28.38
C GLY A 313 -2.21 11.48 28.35
N LEU A 314 -1.87 10.97 27.17
CA LEU A 314 -0.84 9.95 26.98
C LEU A 314 0.55 10.59 26.99
N LYS A 315 1.41 10.16 27.93
CA LYS A 315 2.83 10.52 27.97
C LYS A 315 3.63 9.46 27.21
N LEU A 316 4.14 9.83 26.05
CA LEU A 316 4.97 8.93 25.23
C LEU A 316 6.39 8.85 25.82
N PRO A 317 6.93 7.65 26.06
CA PRO A 317 8.31 7.49 26.53
C PRO A 317 9.32 8.01 25.50
N THR A 318 10.42 8.62 25.99
CA THR A 318 11.50 9.11 25.11
C THR A 318 12.13 7.98 24.29
N SER A 319 12.27 6.78 24.88
CA SER A 319 12.76 5.58 24.19
C SER A 319 11.92 5.21 22.96
N LEU A 320 10.60 5.38 23.04
CA LEU A 320 9.70 5.16 21.94
C LEU A 320 9.84 6.27 20.88
N LEU A 321 9.89 7.54 21.31
CA LEU A 321 10.01 8.69 20.41
C LEU A 321 11.31 8.68 19.59
N MET A 322 12.40 8.13 20.13
CA MET A 322 13.66 7.97 19.37
C MET A 322 13.60 6.93 18.25
N ARG A 323 12.56 6.11 18.21
CA ARG A 323 12.39 5.01 17.24
C ARG A 323 11.29 5.26 16.22
N VAL A 324 10.50 6.32 16.41
CA VAL A 324 9.48 6.69 15.43
C VAL A 324 10.13 7.30 14.19
N ASP A 325 9.59 6.95 13.02
CA ASP A 325 10.03 7.52 11.73
C ASP A 325 9.56 8.98 11.61
N GLN A 326 8.41 9.30 12.21
CA GLN A 326 7.85 10.65 12.19
C GLN A 326 6.94 10.91 13.39
N VAL A 327 7.05 12.12 13.91
CA VAL A 327 6.10 12.71 14.86
C VAL A 327 5.25 13.73 14.11
N VAL A 328 3.92 13.55 14.12
CA VAL A 328 2.95 14.51 13.59
C VAL A 328 2.49 15.42 14.73
N GLU A 329 2.44 16.73 14.44
CA GLU A 329 2.05 17.77 15.41
C GLU A 329 0.68 18.39 15.07
#